data_6747c72ec2cd7afb50bb63ce24758caa
#
_entry.id   6747c72ec2cd7afb50bb63ce24758caa
#
_cell.length_a   1.000
_cell.length_b   1.000
_cell.length_c   1.000
_cell.angle_alpha   90.00
_cell.angle_beta   90.00
_cell.angle_gamma   90.00
#
_symmetry.space_group_name_H-M   'P 1'
#
loop_
_entity.id
_entity.type
_entity.pdbx_description
1 polymer ?
#
loop_
_entity_poly.entity_id
_entity_poly.type
_entity_poly.pdbx_seq_one_letter_code
_entity_poly.pdbx_strand_id
1 'polypeptide(L)'
;TYTSGTTGRPKGVCLSADSLLTVAASLVDASAAIAPRRHLCLMPLSTLLENVAGLYATLLSGAQVALPSLAQIGYTGASGLDVPALLRCLHQYQPESVILVPQLLLALVSAAEHGVALPASLRYIAVGGGHIGPSLLARAAALELPVFEGYGLTECGSVVCLNRPGAVRAGSVGQPLAHAQVRIVDGELQVGGVQALGYLGEDAPPPGPVRTGDLGHVDPDGFVHITGRRKHVFITAFGRNVSPEWVESELLQHPLLAQAVVWGEAQADNVAVLWPRRPDSDDAALAKALSEVNAGLPDYARVARFVRADAPFNAREGLLTANGRPRRDAILARYQSAVDRSYRLPATVVSQGISP
;
A
#
# COMPACT_ATOMS: atom_id res chain seq x y z
N THR A 1 -12.44 -8.27 12.62
CA THR A 1 -11.57 -8.36 11.43
C THR A 1 -10.19 -8.89 11.82
N TYR A 2 -9.44 -9.45 10.85
CA TYR A 2 -8.12 -10.03 11.12
C TYR A 2 -7.02 -9.23 10.47
N THR A 3 -5.91 -9.04 11.20
CA THR A 3 -4.69 -8.42 10.69
C THR A 3 -3.55 -9.43 10.66
N SER A 4 -2.54 -9.18 9.83
CA SER A 4 -1.37 -10.05 9.68
C SER A 4 -0.38 -9.96 10.84
N GLY A 5 -0.76 -9.57 12.04
CA GLY A 5 0.06 -9.49 13.24
C GLY A 5 1.59 -9.48 13.05
N THR A 6 2.33 -8.76 13.85
CA THR A 6 3.82 -8.72 13.78
C THR A 6 4.48 -10.08 14.05
N THR A 7 3.76 -11.00 14.70
CA THR A 7 4.25 -12.36 15.08
C THR A 7 3.98 -13.42 14.00
N GLY A 8 3.43 -13.02 12.85
CA GLY A 8 3.15 -13.93 11.73
C GLY A 8 1.85 -14.75 11.86
N ARG A 9 1.18 -14.72 13.00
CA ARG A 9 -0.18 -15.29 13.14
C ARG A 9 -1.21 -14.18 13.00
N PRO A 10 -2.32 -14.39 12.24
CA PRO A 10 -3.39 -13.40 12.16
C PRO A 10 -3.99 -13.13 13.54
N LYS A 11 -4.13 -11.84 13.90
CA LYS A 11 -4.80 -11.40 15.12
C LYS A 11 -6.18 -10.88 14.78
N GLY A 12 -7.20 -11.31 15.53
CA GLY A 12 -8.55 -10.82 15.41
C GLY A 12 -8.70 -9.49 16.15
N VAL A 13 -8.90 -8.40 15.42
CA VAL A 13 -9.17 -7.08 16.01
C VAL A 13 -10.66 -6.96 16.30
N CYS A 14 -11.01 -6.66 17.54
CA CYS A 14 -12.39 -6.48 18.00
C CYS A 14 -12.74 -4.98 17.87
N LEU A 15 -13.78 -4.68 17.09
CA LEU A 15 -14.27 -3.33 16.85
C LEU A 15 -15.75 -3.24 17.27
N SER A 16 -16.17 -2.15 17.88
CA SER A 16 -17.58 -1.92 18.13
C SER A 16 -18.30 -1.42 16.87
N ALA A 17 -19.59 -1.66 16.78
CA ALA A 17 -20.42 -1.12 15.71
C ALA A 17 -20.38 0.42 15.71
N ASP A 18 -20.42 1.05 16.89
CA ASP A 18 -20.34 2.49 17.03
C ASP A 18 -19.03 3.06 16.49
N SER A 19 -17.89 2.37 16.74
CA SER A 19 -16.60 2.75 16.18
C SER A 19 -16.63 2.74 14.65
N LEU A 20 -17.15 1.66 14.04
CA LEU A 20 -17.21 1.53 12.59
C LEU A 20 -18.14 2.58 11.96
N LEU A 21 -19.31 2.83 12.57
CA LEU A 21 -20.25 3.84 12.09
C LEU A 21 -19.71 5.28 12.25
N THR A 22 -18.98 5.55 13.33
CA THR A 22 -18.32 6.84 13.53
C THR A 22 -17.25 7.12 12.46
N VAL A 23 -16.44 6.12 12.12
CA VAL A 23 -15.47 6.24 11.02
C VAL A 23 -16.19 6.44 9.68
N ALA A 24 -17.24 5.66 9.41
CA ALA A 24 -18.02 5.78 8.18
C ALA A 24 -18.68 7.18 8.05
N ALA A 25 -19.24 7.74 9.13
CA ALA A 25 -19.78 9.09 9.13
C ALA A 25 -18.71 10.14 8.81
N SER A 26 -17.53 10.04 9.41
CA SER A 26 -16.40 10.96 9.12
C SER A 26 -15.95 10.89 7.66
N LEU A 27 -16.07 9.72 7.01
CA LEU A 27 -15.75 9.56 5.59
C LEU A 27 -16.83 10.17 4.68
N VAL A 28 -18.11 10.09 5.08
CA VAL A 28 -19.21 10.80 4.40
C VAL A 28 -18.93 12.30 4.41
N ASP A 29 -18.60 12.86 5.57
CA ASP A 29 -18.27 14.29 5.71
C ASP A 29 -17.05 14.67 4.86
N ALA A 30 -16.00 13.84 4.85
CA ALA A 30 -14.79 14.08 4.07
C ALA A 30 -15.03 14.08 2.55
N SER A 31 -16.02 13.35 2.06
CA SER A 31 -16.38 13.27 0.64
C SER A 31 -17.57 14.17 0.25
N ALA A 32 -18.13 14.94 1.20
CA ALA A 32 -19.36 15.72 1.01
C ALA A 32 -19.29 16.72 -0.16
N ALA A 33 -18.12 17.29 -0.45
CA ALA A 33 -17.94 18.23 -1.58
C ALA A 33 -18.18 17.58 -2.94
N ILE A 34 -17.96 16.26 -3.07
CA ILE A 34 -18.22 15.47 -4.31
C ILE A 34 -19.57 14.78 -4.20
N ALA A 35 -19.94 14.31 -3.01
CA ALA A 35 -21.18 13.57 -2.71
C ALA A 35 -21.46 12.46 -3.76
N PRO A 36 -20.56 11.46 -3.89
CA PRO A 36 -20.73 10.43 -4.91
C PRO A 36 -21.99 9.59 -4.62
N ARG A 37 -22.76 9.31 -5.67
CA ARG A 37 -24.02 8.59 -5.57
C ARG A 37 -23.96 7.13 -5.97
N ARG A 38 -22.89 6.71 -6.63
CA ARG A 38 -22.65 5.33 -7.05
C ARG A 38 -21.24 4.92 -6.69
N HIS A 39 -21.16 3.97 -5.76
CA HIS A 39 -19.89 3.36 -5.36
C HIS A 39 -19.77 1.95 -5.93
N LEU A 40 -18.57 1.59 -6.40
CA LEU A 40 -18.24 0.24 -6.82
C LEU A 40 -17.19 -0.35 -5.89
N CYS A 41 -17.56 -1.41 -5.18
CA CYS A 41 -16.63 -2.16 -4.34
C CYS A 41 -15.70 -2.99 -5.24
N LEU A 42 -14.42 -2.71 -5.15
CA LEU A 42 -13.37 -3.39 -5.93
C LEU A 42 -12.51 -4.32 -5.09
N MET A 43 -12.68 -4.35 -3.78
CA MET A 43 -11.98 -5.25 -2.87
C MET A 43 -12.95 -6.17 -2.15
N PRO A 44 -12.47 -7.32 -1.61
CA PRO A 44 -13.31 -8.19 -0.79
C PRO A 44 -13.88 -7.42 0.42
N LEU A 45 -15.15 -7.60 0.76
CA LEU A 45 -15.76 -6.98 1.94
C LEU A 45 -15.16 -7.46 3.28
N SER A 46 -14.39 -8.55 3.28
CA SER A 46 -13.57 -8.95 4.42
C SER A 46 -12.39 -7.98 4.68
N THR A 47 -12.04 -7.15 3.70
CA THR A 47 -11.08 -6.04 3.86
C THR A 47 -11.79 -4.89 4.57
N LEU A 48 -11.34 -4.53 5.77
CA LEU A 48 -11.99 -3.52 6.59
C LEU A 48 -12.11 -2.16 5.88
N LEU A 49 -11.11 -1.82 5.07
CA LEU A 49 -11.13 -0.58 4.28
C LEU A 49 -12.34 -0.53 3.34
N GLU A 50 -12.60 -1.57 2.56
CA GLU A 50 -13.76 -1.63 1.68
C GLU A 50 -15.07 -1.72 2.47
N ASN A 51 -15.06 -2.48 3.56
CA ASN A 51 -16.25 -2.67 4.38
C ASN A 51 -16.73 -1.34 5.00
N VAL A 52 -15.82 -0.55 5.58
CA VAL A 52 -16.18 0.70 6.27
C VAL A 52 -16.31 1.85 5.26
N ALA A 53 -15.31 2.07 4.43
CA ALA A 53 -15.28 3.24 3.55
C ALA A 53 -16.09 3.02 2.26
N GLY A 54 -16.11 1.79 1.73
CA GLY A 54 -16.91 1.45 0.53
C GLY A 54 -18.37 1.19 0.86
N LEU A 55 -18.64 0.25 1.78
CA LEU A 55 -20.01 -0.17 2.04
C LEU A 55 -20.72 0.74 3.04
N TYR A 56 -20.22 0.87 4.28
CA TYR A 56 -20.94 1.59 5.34
C TYR A 56 -21.06 3.08 5.06
N ALA A 57 -19.97 3.76 4.66
CA ALA A 57 -20.01 5.18 4.34
C ALA A 57 -20.97 5.46 3.18
N THR A 58 -20.96 4.62 2.14
CA THR A 58 -21.86 4.77 0.99
C THR A 58 -23.32 4.60 1.39
N LEU A 59 -23.65 3.58 2.19
CA LEU A 59 -25.02 3.38 2.68
C LEU A 59 -25.48 4.52 3.58
N LEU A 60 -24.62 5.02 4.47
CA LEU A 60 -24.92 6.17 5.34
C LEU A 60 -25.19 7.44 4.53
N SER A 61 -24.50 7.65 3.41
CA SER A 61 -24.74 8.80 2.52
C SER A 61 -25.99 8.66 1.66
N GLY A 62 -26.70 7.53 1.70
CA GLY A 62 -27.85 7.24 0.87
C GLY A 62 -27.50 6.96 -0.62
N ALA A 63 -26.25 6.64 -0.90
CA ALA A 63 -25.78 6.32 -2.24
C ALA A 63 -25.92 4.82 -2.57
N GLN A 64 -25.83 4.48 -3.85
CA GLN A 64 -25.90 3.11 -4.34
C GLN A 64 -24.53 2.42 -4.22
N VAL A 65 -24.54 1.14 -3.83
CA VAL A 65 -23.36 0.28 -3.80
C VAL A 65 -23.52 -0.83 -4.82
N ALA A 66 -22.53 -0.99 -5.69
CA ALA A 66 -22.41 -2.16 -6.56
C ALA A 66 -21.38 -3.14 -5.98
N LEU A 67 -21.76 -4.41 -5.91
CA LEU A 67 -20.97 -5.51 -5.30
C LEU A 67 -20.79 -6.63 -6.33
N PRO A 68 -19.96 -6.44 -7.38
CA PRO A 68 -19.64 -7.52 -8.31
C PRO A 68 -18.84 -8.63 -7.61
N SER A 69 -18.89 -9.83 -8.17
CA SER A 69 -18.00 -10.91 -7.70
C SER A 69 -16.52 -10.58 -7.99
N LEU A 70 -15.61 -11.15 -7.21
CA LEU A 70 -14.17 -10.94 -7.43
C LEU A 70 -13.73 -11.37 -8.84
N ALA A 71 -14.35 -12.40 -9.40
CA ALA A 71 -14.11 -12.85 -10.77
C ALA A 71 -14.55 -11.81 -11.81
N GLN A 72 -15.69 -11.13 -11.60
CA GLN A 72 -16.14 -10.04 -12.49
C GLN A 72 -15.21 -8.82 -12.42
N ILE A 73 -14.63 -8.54 -11.23
CA ILE A 73 -13.62 -7.48 -11.07
C ILE A 73 -12.30 -7.87 -11.76
N GLY A 74 -12.04 -9.17 -11.95
CA GLY A 74 -10.83 -9.66 -12.59
C GLY A 74 -9.79 -10.26 -11.63
N TYR A 75 -10.14 -10.53 -10.38
CA TYR A 75 -9.21 -11.23 -9.49
C TYR A 75 -9.00 -12.67 -9.93
N THR A 76 -7.72 -13.04 -10.12
CA THR A 76 -7.27 -14.39 -10.46
C THR A 76 -6.38 -14.94 -9.33
N GLY A 77 -7.00 -15.65 -8.39
CA GLY A 77 -6.31 -16.12 -7.19
C GLY A 77 -6.02 -15.01 -6.17
N ALA A 78 -4.98 -15.19 -5.36
CA ALA A 78 -4.67 -14.30 -4.24
C ALA A 78 -3.97 -12.99 -4.63
N SER A 79 -3.32 -12.94 -5.79
CA SER A 79 -2.48 -11.81 -6.22
C SER A 79 -2.55 -11.49 -7.72
N GLY A 80 -3.32 -12.23 -8.49
CA GLY A 80 -3.51 -11.98 -9.92
C GLY A 80 -4.65 -11.03 -10.20
N LEU A 81 -4.52 -10.21 -11.24
CA LEU A 81 -5.54 -9.27 -11.71
C LEU A 81 -5.62 -9.29 -13.23
N ASP A 82 -6.79 -9.58 -13.76
CA ASP A 82 -7.14 -9.37 -15.17
C ASP A 82 -7.57 -7.90 -15.35
N VAL A 83 -6.63 -7.05 -15.76
CA VAL A 83 -6.89 -5.62 -15.96
C VAL A 83 -8.00 -5.34 -16.98
N PRO A 84 -8.08 -6.02 -18.13
CA PRO A 84 -9.24 -5.94 -19.03
C PRO A 84 -10.58 -6.20 -18.34
N ALA A 85 -10.67 -7.19 -17.44
CA ALA A 85 -11.91 -7.46 -16.70
C ALA A 85 -12.24 -6.32 -15.73
N LEU A 86 -11.24 -5.79 -15.00
CA LEU A 86 -11.41 -4.62 -14.14
C LEU A 86 -11.97 -3.42 -14.92
N LEU A 87 -11.41 -3.13 -16.08
CA LEU A 87 -11.85 -2.01 -16.92
C LEU A 87 -13.27 -2.22 -17.44
N ARG A 88 -13.61 -3.44 -17.91
CA ARG A 88 -15.00 -3.78 -18.28
C ARG A 88 -15.96 -3.59 -17.10
N CYS A 89 -15.58 -4.00 -15.90
CA CYS A 89 -16.37 -3.83 -14.68
C CYS A 89 -16.63 -2.35 -14.40
N LEU A 90 -15.60 -1.50 -14.45
CA LEU A 90 -15.73 -0.05 -14.28
C LEU A 90 -16.68 0.57 -15.32
N HIS A 91 -16.54 0.19 -16.59
CA HIS A 91 -17.42 0.69 -17.65
C HIS A 91 -18.86 0.20 -17.52
N GLN A 92 -19.07 -1.02 -17.05
CA GLN A 92 -20.41 -1.59 -16.84
C GLN A 92 -21.16 -0.86 -15.72
N TYR A 93 -20.49 -0.60 -14.60
CA TYR A 93 -21.15 -0.01 -13.41
C TYR A 93 -21.11 1.51 -13.38
N GLN A 94 -20.28 2.15 -14.19
CA GLN A 94 -20.15 3.62 -14.25
C GLN A 94 -20.07 4.27 -12.86
N PRO A 95 -19.14 3.85 -11.97
CA PRO A 95 -19.06 4.37 -10.62
C PRO A 95 -18.67 5.84 -10.59
N GLU A 96 -19.11 6.53 -9.55
CA GLU A 96 -18.64 7.87 -9.22
C GLU A 96 -17.50 7.81 -8.19
N SER A 97 -17.47 6.75 -7.40
CA SER A 97 -16.39 6.50 -6.43
C SER A 97 -15.94 5.06 -6.41
N VAL A 98 -14.65 4.88 -6.13
CA VAL A 98 -13.99 3.59 -5.87
C VAL A 98 -12.96 3.74 -4.76
N ILE A 99 -12.65 2.63 -4.08
CA ILE A 99 -11.54 2.53 -3.15
C ILE A 99 -10.52 1.55 -3.72
N LEU A 100 -9.26 1.96 -3.74
CA LEU A 100 -8.18 1.20 -4.35
C LEU A 100 -7.06 0.94 -3.34
N VAL A 101 -6.37 -0.17 -3.53
CA VAL A 101 -5.01 -0.35 -3.05
C VAL A 101 -4.02 0.12 -4.12
N PRO A 102 -2.75 0.39 -3.79
CA PRO A 102 -1.78 0.92 -4.75
C PRO A 102 -1.67 0.12 -6.05
N GLN A 103 -1.80 -1.21 -5.99
CA GLN A 103 -1.72 -2.08 -7.17
C GLN A 103 -2.89 -1.87 -8.14
N LEU A 104 -4.10 -1.62 -7.63
CA LEU A 104 -5.25 -1.30 -8.47
C LEU A 104 -5.12 0.10 -9.09
N LEU A 105 -4.61 1.07 -8.32
CA LEU A 105 -4.30 2.40 -8.86
C LEU A 105 -3.27 2.30 -10.00
N LEU A 106 -2.18 1.55 -9.80
CA LEU A 106 -1.17 1.33 -10.83
C LEU A 106 -1.77 0.74 -12.10
N ALA A 107 -2.68 -0.23 -11.96
CA ALA A 107 -3.36 -0.83 -13.11
C ALA A 107 -4.21 0.19 -13.89
N LEU A 108 -4.94 1.07 -13.19
CA LEU A 108 -5.75 2.11 -13.82
C LEU A 108 -4.89 3.19 -14.49
N VAL A 109 -3.86 3.67 -13.79
CA VAL A 109 -2.92 4.67 -14.33
C VAL A 109 -2.23 4.13 -15.58
N SER A 110 -1.70 2.90 -15.51
CA SER A 110 -1.04 2.28 -16.65
C SER A 110 -1.99 2.08 -17.84
N ALA A 111 -3.23 1.69 -17.60
CA ALA A 111 -4.24 1.56 -18.68
C ALA A 111 -4.54 2.92 -19.33
N ALA A 112 -4.72 3.97 -18.53
CA ALA A 112 -4.98 5.31 -19.02
C ALA A 112 -3.79 5.89 -19.81
N GLU A 113 -2.55 5.68 -19.39
CA GLU A 113 -1.34 6.05 -20.13
C GLU A 113 -1.25 5.36 -21.51
N HIS A 114 -1.81 4.15 -21.64
CA HIS A 114 -1.90 3.44 -22.92
C HIS A 114 -3.17 3.81 -23.73
N GLY A 115 -3.84 4.89 -23.37
CA GLY A 115 -4.98 5.43 -24.11
C GLY A 115 -6.31 4.78 -23.81
N VAL A 116 -6.42 3.94 -22.76
CA VAL A 116 -7.71 3.38 -22.33
C VAL A 116 -8.47 4.44 -21.55
N ALA A 117 -9.63 4.87 -22.07
CA ALA A 117 -10.48 5.82 -21.37
C ALA A 117 -11.08 5.17 -20.11
N LEU A 118 -10.98 5.86 -18.98
CA LEU A 118 -11.71 5.50 -17.76
C LEU A 118 -13.13 6.11 -17.79
N PRO A 119 -14.10 5.56 -17.03
CA PRO A 119 -15.44 6.14 -17.00
C PRO A 119 -15.44 7.60 -16.58
N ALA A 120 -16.05 8.48 -17.37
CA ALA A 120 -16.17 9.91 -17.06
C ALA A 120 -16.99 10.20 -15.77
N SER A 121 -17.75 9.19 -15.31
CA SER A 121 -18.48 9.26 -14.04
C SER A 121 -17.56 9.24 -12.82
N LEU A 122 -16.32 8.74 -12.96
CA LEU A 122 -15.40 8.54 -11.83
C LEU A 122 -14.83 9.88 -11.34
N ARG A 123 -15.31 10.31 -10.16
CA ARG A 123 -15.00 11.60 -9.55
C ARG A 123 -14.27 11.51 -8.22
N TYR A 124 -14.16 10.30 -7.65
CA TYR A 124 -13.56 10.08 -6.35
C TYR A 124 -12.85 8.72 -6.31
N ILE A 125 -11.53 8.74 -6.26
CA ILE A 125 -10.67 7.55 -6.16
C ILE A 125 -9.92 7.65 -4.82
N ALA A 126 -10.43 7.00 -3.78
CA ALA A 126 -9.70 6.90 -2.52
C ALA A 126 -8.65 5.79 -2.63
N VAL A 127 -7.43 6.04 -2.18
CA VAL A 127 -6.35 5.05 -2.23
C VAL A 127 -5.70 4.90 -0.87
N GLY A 128 -5.54 3.66 -0.40
CA GLY A 128 -4.95 3.38 0.90
C GLY A 128 -4.55 1.91 1.06
N GLY A 129 -4.24 1.52 2.30
CA GLY A 129 -3.91 0.13 2.63
C GLY A 129 -2.47 -0.29 2.32
N GLY A 130 -1.66 0.56 1.71
CA GLY A 130 -0.24 0.35 1.42
C GLY A 130 0.47 1.67 1.16
N HIS A 131 1.79 1.64 1.10
CA HIS A 131 2.57 2.82 0.68
C HIS A 131 2.37 3.07 -0.81
N ILE A 132 2.15 4.33 -1.19
CA ILE A 132 2.00 4.75 -2.58
C ILE A 132 3.26 5.53 -2.95
N GLY A 133 3.97 5.07 -3.98
CA GLY A 133 5.14 5.78 -4.49
C GLY A 133 4.78 7.18 -5.02
N PRO A 134 5.56 8.22 -4.71
CA PRO A 134 5.31 9.58 -5.19
C PRO A 134 5.19 9.66 -6.71
N SER A 135 5.94 8.85 -7.46
CA SER A 135 5.88 8.82 -8.92
C SER A 135 4.54 8.30 -9.44
N LEU A 136 3.90 7.34 -8.76
CA LEU A 136 2.56 6.87 -9.14
C LEU A 136 1.51 7.97 -8.95
N LEU A 137 1.58 8.72 -7.85
CA LEU A 137 0.69 9.84 -7.60
C LEU A 137 0.90 10.96 -8.63
N ALA A 138 2.15 11.25 -8.99
CA ALA A 138 2.47 12.22 -10.04
C ALA A 138 1.92 11.81 -11.41
N ARG A 139 2.02 10.52 -11.79
CA ARG A 139 1.45 9.96 -13.02
C ARG A 139 -0.08 10.06 -13.01
N ALA A 140 -0.72 9.72 -11.89
CA ALA A 140 -2.17 9.86 -11.74
C ALA A 140 -2.61 11.32 -11.87
N ALA A 141 -1.87 12.26 -11.27
CA ALA A 141 -2.14 13.69 -11.38
C ALA A 141 -1.95 14.23 -12.81
N ALA A 142 -0.94 13.77 -13.56
CA ALA A 142 -0.74 14.12 -14.97
C ALA A 142 -1.89 13.65 -15.88
N LEU A 143 -2.63 12.61 -15.45
CA LEU A 143 -3.83 12.10 -16.11
C LEU A 143 -5.11 12.74 -15.55
N GLU A 144 -5.01 13.74 -14.69
CA GLU A 144 -6.13 14.44 -14.03
C GLU A 144 -7.08 13.48 -13.27
N LEU A 145 -6.56 12.34 -12.79
CA LEU A 145 -7.37 11.40 -12.03
C LEU A 145 -7.67 11.96 -10.63
N PRO A 146 -8.91 11.89 -10.16
CA PRO A 146 -9.34 12.44 -8.86
C PRO A 146 -8.92 11.53 -7.70
N VAL A 147 -7.61 11.39 -7.47
CA VAL A 147 -7.02 10.49 -6.48
C VAL A 147 -6.85 11.18 -5.13
N PHE A 148 -7.32 10.54 -4.07
CA PHE A 148 -7.23 10.98 -2.68
C PHE A 148 -6.54 9.90 -1.85
N GLU A 149 -5.28 10.15 -1.48
CA GLU A 149 -4.51 9.25 -0.63
C GLU A 149 -4.99 9.32 0.80
N GLY A 150 -5.10 8.15 1.47
CA GLY A 150 -5.46 8.03 2.86
C GLY A 150 -4.59 7.03 3.62
N TYR A 151 -4.60 7.17 4.93
CA TYR A 151 -3.88 6.33 5.88
C TYR A 151 -4.82 5.80 6.94
N GLY A 152 -4.56 4.58 7.37
CA GLY A 152 -5.28 3.99 8.48
C GLY A 152 -4.77 2.62 8.87
N LEU A 153 -5.31 2.12 9.94
CA LEU A 153 -4.99 0.82 10.51
C LEU A 153 -6.24 0.21 11.14
N THR A 154 -6.27 -1.10 11.21
CA THR A 154 -7.43 -1.85 11.70
C THR A 154 -7.75 -1.48 13.16
N GLU A 155 -6.72 -1.26 13.97
CA GLU A 155 -6.82 -0.90 15.38
C GLU A 155 -7.50 0.45 15.63
N CYS A 156 -7.62 1.29 14.60
CA CYS A 156 -8.32 2.59 14.63
C CYS A 156 -9.59 2.59 13.75
N GLY A 157 -10.18 1.44 13.48
CA GLY A 157 -11.44 1.32 12.76
C GLY A 157 -11.38 1.50 11.25
N SER A 158 -10.22 1.55 10.65
CA SER A 158 -9.89 1.65 9.22
C SER A 158 -9.15 2.95 8.87
N VAL A 159 -9.82 3.99 8.38
CA VAL A 159 -9.19 5.23 7.89
C VAL A 159 -9.03 6.22 9.03
N VAL A 160 -7.85 6.82 9.15
CA VAL A 160 -7.47 7.82 10.17
C VAL A 160 -7.25 9.18 9.53
N CYS A 161 -6.49 9.22 8.42
CA CYS A 161 -6.20 10.44 7.67
C CYS A 161 -6.60 10.27 6.21
N LEU A 162 -6.98 11.38 5.57
CA LEU A 162 -7.40 11.37 4.18
C LEU A 162 -7.14 12.74 3.53
N ASN A 163 -6.51 12.73 2.36
CA ASN A 163 -6.60 13.83 1.43
C ASN A 163 -8.04 13.92 0.92
N ARG A 164 -8.61 15.10 0.85
CA ARG A 164 -10.01 15.31 0.51
C ARG A 164 -10.19 16.49 -0.46
N PRO A 165 -11.31 16.57 -1.16
CA PRO A 165 -11.56 17.68 -2.07
C PRO A 165 -11.36 19.04 -1.38
N GLY A 166 -10.54 19.90 -2.00
CA GLY A 166 -10.16 21.20 -1.44
C GLY A 166 -9.04 21.17 -0.39
N ALA A 167 -8.59 19.98 0.05
CA ALA A 167 -7.47 19.82 0.99
C ALA A 167 -6.62 18.62 0.60
N VAL A 168 -5.84 18.78 -0.48
CA VAL A 168 -4.90 17.78 -1.01
C VAL A 168 -3.48 18.29 -0.88
N ARG A 169 -2.58 17.46 -0.37
CA ARG A 169 -1.15 17.72 -0.32
C ARG A 169 -0.36 16.53 -0.82
N ALA A 170 0.39 16.72 -1.89
CA ALA A 170 1.26 15.69 -2.44
C ALA A 170 2.28 15.21 -1.40
N GLY A 171 2.50 13.89 -1.31
CA GLY A 171 3.41 13.27 -0.35
C GLY A 171 2.89 13.22 1.09
N SER A 172 1.63 13.59 1.32
CA SER A 172 0.94 13.39 2.59
C SER A 172 -0.19 12.39 2.45
N VAL A 173 -0.54 11.74 3.54
CA VAL A 173 -1.73 10.89 3.64
C VAL A 173 -2.99 11.68 4.04
N GLY A 174 -2.94 13.01 3.91
CA GLY A 174 -4.02 13.92 4.25
C GLY A 174 -4.03 14.37 5.71
N GLN A 175 -5.12 15.01 6.09
CA GLN A 175 -5.36 15.48 7.46
C GLN A 175 -6.15 14.43 8.25
N PRO A 176 -6.04 14.40 9.59
CA PRO A 176 -6.87 13.53 10.43
C PRO A 176 -8.37 13.79 10.18
N LEU A 177 -9.15 12.71 10.13
CA LEU A 177 -10.59 12.77 10.07
C LEU A 177 -11.18 13.14 11.44
N ALA A 178 -12.43 13.59 11.48
CA ALA A 178 -13.08 14.14 12.68
C ALA A 178 -13.09 13.19 13.89
N HIS A 179 -13.07 11.88 13.66
CA HIS A 179 -13.06 10.85 14.70
C HIS A 179 -11.65 10.52 15.24
N ALA A 180 -10.59 11.09 14.66
CA ALA A 180 -9.21 10.71 14.95
C ALA A 180 -8.38 11.91 15.39
N GLN A 181 -7.42 11.67 16.28
CA GLN A 181 -6.40 12.61 16.69
C GLN A 181 -5.02 12.00 16.44
N VAL A 182 -4.16 12.72 15.72
CA VAL A 182 -2.79 12.25 15.42
C VAL A 182 -1.79 13.10 16.19
N ARG A 183 -0.85 12.44 16.84
CA ARG A 183 0.30 13.06 17.51
C ARG A 183 1.58 12.36 17.10
N ILE A 184 2.69 13.09 17.10
CA ILE A 184 4.01 12.52 16.89
C ILE A 184 4.73 12.47 18.24
N VAL A 185 5.15 11.26 18.64
CA VAL A 185 5.93 11.03 19.85
C VAL A 185 7.15 10.20 19.48
N ASP A 186 8.34 10.72 19.73
CA ASP A 186 9.63 10.10 19.34
C ASP A 186 9.68 9.70 17.85
N GLY A 187 9.12 10.55 16.98
CA GLY A 187 9.02 10.32 15.54
C GLY A 187 7.95 9.31 15.12
N GLU A 188 7.23 8.68 16.07
CA GLU A 188 6.18 7.70 15.82
C GLU A 188 4.79 8.36 15.84
N LEU A 189 3.93 7.97 14.90
CA LEU A 189 2.52 8.34 14.91
C LEU A 189 1.79 7.61 16.04
N GLN A 190 1.08 8.37 16.84
CA GLN A 190 0.12 7.86 17.81
C GLN A 190 -1.27 8.38 17.48
N VAL A 191 -2.27 7.48 17.50
CA VAL A 191 -3.64 7.79 17.11
C VAL A 191 -4.58 7.64 18.30
N GLY A 192 -5.25 8.74 18.65
CA GLY A 192 -6.36 8.78 19.59
C GLY A 192 -7.71 8.88 18.87
N GLY A 193 -8.79 8.85 19.63
CA GLY A 193 -10.16 8.87 19.12
C GLY A 193 -10.74 7.46 19.00
N VAL A 194 -11.31 7.09 17.84
CA VAL A 194 -11.84 5.74 17.62
C VAL A 194 -10.74 4.71 17.67
N GLN A 195 -10.93 3.67 18.50
CA GLN A 195 -9.98 2.59 18.71
C GLN A 195 -10.69 1.25 18.82
N ALA A 196 -9.94 0.17 18.55
CA ALA A 196 -10.37 -1.19 18.79
C ALA A 196 -10.57 -1.46 20.29
N LEU A 197 -11.45 -2.39 20.60
CA LEU A 197 -11.67 -2.91 21.96
C LEU A 197 -10.50 -3.80 22.43
N GLY A 198 -9.66 -4.25 21.52
CA GLY A 198 -8.53 -5.12 21.74
C GLY A 198 -8.43 -6.24 20.72
N TYR A 199 -7.64 -7.25 21.04
CA TYR A 199 -7.50 -8.45 20.20
C TYR A 199 -8.28 -9.62 20.77
N LEU A 200 -8.86 -10.42 19.90
CA LEU A 200 -9.64 -11.59 20.28
C LEU A 200 -8.77 -12.58 21.07
N GLY A 201 -9.21 -12.88 22.30
CA GLY A 201 -8.49 -13.78 23.20
C GLY A 201 -7.27 -13.18 23.91
N GLU A 202 -7.07 -11.88 23.82
CA GLU A 202 -6.06 -11.14 24.58
C GLU A 202 -6.76 -10.19 25.58
N ASP A 203 -6.03 -9.76 26.61
CA ASP A 203 -6.51 -8.75 27.54
C ASP A 203 -6.75 -7.40 26.81
N ALA A 204 -7.65 -6.58 27.38
CA ALA A 204 -7.89 -5.26 26.86
C ALA A 204 -6.59 -4.45 26.83
N PRO A 205 -6.31 -3.69 25.76
CA PRO A 205 -5.12 -2.86 25.69
C PRO A 205 -5.13 -1.81 26.80
N PRO A 206 -3.96 -1.36 27.26
CA PRO A 206 -3.89 -0.26 28.22
C PRO A 206 -4.57 0.99 27.63
N PRO A 207 -5.22 1.83 28.46
CA PRO A 207 -5.84 3.07 27.99
C PRO A 207 -4.78 4.01 27.41
N GLY A 208 -5.14 4.69 26.32
CA GLY A 208 -4.28 5.67 25.66
C GLY A 208 -4.30 5.58 24.14
N PRO A 209 -3.56 6.45 23.45
CA PRO A 209 -3.52 6.44 21.99
C PRO A 209 -2.83 5.17 21.46
N VAL A 210 -3.29 4.69 20.32
CA VAL A 210 -2.70 3.54 19.62
C VAL A 210 -1.31 3.94 19.09
N ARG A 211 -0.28 3.20 19.48
CA ARG A 211 1.06 3.30 18.90
C ARG A 211 1.07 2.53 17.58
N THR A 212 1.23 3.24 16.48
CA THR A 212 1.06 2.65 15.15
C THR A 212 2.28 1.87 14.65
N GLY A 213 3.45 2.18 15.17
CA GLY A 213 4.73 1.74 14.65
C GLY A 213 5.13 2.42 13.34
N ASP A 214 4.34 3.38 12.85
CA ASP A 214 4.65 4.17 11.67
C ASP A 214 5.38 5.46 12.08
N LEU A 215 6.43 5.81 11.36
CA LEU A 215 7.20 7.03 11.53
C LEU A 215 6.67 8.13 10.62
N GLY A 216 6.76 9.38 11.09
CA GLY A 216 6.31 10.49 10.27
C GLY A 216 6.31 11.82 11.02
N HIS A 217 5.70 12.81 10.39
CA HIS A 217 5.53 14.14 10.97
C HIS A 217 4.18 14.74 10.53
N VAL A 218 3.78 15.79 11.22
CA VAL A 218 2.63 16.63 10.85
C VAL A 218 3.17 17.99 10.42
N ASP A 219 2.78 18.48 9.26
CA ASP A 219 3.19 19.79 8.79
C ASP A 219 2.38 20.93 9.47
N PRO A 220 2.78 22.21 9.28
CA PRO A 220 2.08 23.34 9.92
C PRO A 220 0.60 23.49 9.55
N ASP A 221 0.18 22.93 8.40
CA ASP A 221 -1.21 22.96 7.95
C ASP A 221 -1.98 21.71 8.38
N GLY A 222 -1.38 20.83 9.18
CA GLY A 222 -2.02 19.66 9.77
C GLY A 222 -2.04 18.42 8.87
N PHE A 223 -1.29 18.43 7.75
CA PHE A 223 -1.17 17.23 6.91
C PHE A 223 -0.14 16.26 7.50
N VAL A 224 -0.50 14.99 7.49
CA VAL A 224 0.33 13.90 8.03
C VAL A 224 1.19 13.30 6.93
N HIS A 225 2.48 13.17 7.18
CA HIS A 225 3.46 12.57 6.29
C HIS A 225 4.02 11.30 6.92
N ILE A 226 3.88 10.16 6.24
CA ILE A 226 4.45 8.87 6.68
C ILE A 226 5.81 8.69 6.02
N THR A 227 6.85 8.43 6.82
CA THR A 227 8.23 8.25 6.34
C THR A 227 8.70 6.81 6.36
N GLY A 228 7.96 5.91 7.00
CA GLY A 228 8.26 4.47 7.02
C GLY A 228 7.71 3.78 8.25
N ARG A 229 8.00 2.47 8.36
CA ARG A 229 7.71 1.67 9.56
C ARG A 229 8.94 1.57 10.44
N ARG A 230 8.81 1.88 11.73
CA ARG A 230 9.90 1.84 12.71
C ARG A 230 10.71 0.54 12.67
N LYS A 231 10.05 -0.60 12.57
CA LYS A 231 10.69 -1.92 12.53
C LYS A 231 11.28 -2.33 11.17
N HIS A 232 10.98 -1.58 10.10
CA HIS A 232 11.43 -1.91 8.76
C HIS A 232 12.45 -0.91 8.22
N VAL A 233 12.39 0.35 8.70
CA VAL A 233 13.43 1.34 8.37
C VAL A 233 14.77 0.80 8.84
N PHE A 234 15.72 0.75 7.93
CA PHE A 234 17.08 0.33 8.21
C PHE A 234 18.07 1.49 8.03
N ILE A 235 19.22 1.37 8.64
CA ILE A 235 20.28 2.38 8.60
C ILE A 235 21.43 1.84 7.76
N THR A 236 21.75 2.51 6.66
CA THR A 236 22.89 2.15 5.81
C THR A 236 24.22 2.35 6.54
N ALA A 237 25.33 1.80 6.02
CA ALA A 237 26.67 2.01 6.57
C ALA A 237 27.07 3.51 6.62
N PHE A 238 26.41 4.37 5.84
CA PHE A 238 26.62 5.82 5.84
C PHE A 238 25.67 6.59 6.78
N GLY A 239 24.95 5.90 7.67
CA GLY A 239 24.03 6.50 8.63
C GLY A 239 22.73 7.06 8.02
N ARG A 240 22.35 6.63 6.82
CA ARG A 240 21.13 7.09 6.15
C ARG A 240 19.98 6.14 6.46
N ASN A 241 18.85 6.70 6.90
CA ASN A 241 17.61 5.94 7.08
C ASN A 241 16.95 5.68 5.73
N VAL A 242 16.62 4.43 5.47
CA VAL A 242 15.88 3.99 4.27
C VAL A 242 14.61 3.27 4.68
N SER A 243 13.47 3.73 4.17
CA SER A 243 12.20 3.00 4.23
C SER A 243 12.14 2.04 3.05
N PRO A 244 12.24 0.73 3.26
CA PRO A 244 12.21 -0.23 2.15
C PRO A 244 10.89 -0.20 1.40
N GLU A 245 9.76 0.04 2.08
CA GLU A 245 8.45 0.10 1.44
C GLU A 245 8.36 1.21 0.39
N TRP A 246 9.01 2.34 0.64
CA TRP A 246 9.10 3.41 -0.34
C TRP A 246 9.87 2.97 -1.58
N VAL A 247 11.08 2.44 -1.42
CA VAL A 247 11.92 1.99 -2.54
C VAL A 247 11.21 0.88 -3.34
N GLU A 248 10.58 -0.06 -2.64
CA GLU A 248 9.81 -1.15 -3.25
C GLU A 248 8.61 -0.63 -4.05
N SER A 249 7.91 0.39 -3.53
CA SER A 249 6.78 0.99 -4.24
C SER A 249 7.21 1.66 -5.54
N GLU A 250 8.41 2.26 -5.59
CA GLU A 250 8.98 2.79 -6.82
C GLU A 250 9.41 1.68 -7.79
N LEU A 251 10.05 0.62 -7.29
CA LEU A 251 10.43 -0.54 -8.10
C LEU A 251 9.22 -1.21 -8.76
N LEU A 252 8.14 -1.39 -8.02
CA LEU A 252 6.95 -2.08 -8.50
C LEU A 252 6.14 -1.30 -9.54
N GLN A 253 6.46 -0.03 -9.77
CA GLN A 253 5.88 0.74 -10.89
C GLN A 253 6.49 0.36 -12.23
N HIS A 254 7.70 -0.22 -12.24
CA HIS A 254 8.32 -0.66 -13.48
C HIS A 254 7.57 -1.89 -14.03
N PRO A 255 7.18 -1.90 -15.34
CA PRO A 255 6.32 -2.94 -15.91
C PRO A 255 6.94 -4.35 -15.89
N LEU A 256 8.26 -4.45 -15.75
CA LEU A 256 8.97 -5.74 -15.68
C LEU A 256 8.91 -6.36 -14.29
N LEU A 257 8.73 -5.58 -13.21
CA LEU A 257 8.83 -6.05 -11.83
C LEU A 257 7.44 -6.36 -11.26
N ALA A 258 7.27 -7.58 -10.75
CA ALA A 258 6.02 -8.03 -10.12
C ALA A 258 6.09 -7.99 -8.60
N GLN A 259 7.26 -8.34 -8.03
CA GLN A 259 7.48 -8.33 -6.59
C GLN A 259 8.92 -7.88 -6.30
N ALA A 260 9.09 -7.11 -5.23
CA ALA A 260 10.37 -6.60 -4.78
C ALA A 260 10.39 -6.52 -3.26
N VAL A 261 11.51 -6.89 -2.64
CA VAL A 261 11.79 -6.65 -1.22
C VAL A 261 13.22 -6.18 -1.08
N VAL A 262 13.43 -5.08 -0.34
CA VAL A 262 14.70 -4.34 -0.27
C VAL A 262 15.30 -4.42 1.13
N TRP A 263 16.63 -4.57 1.20
CA TRP A 263 17.44 -4.52 2.42
C TRP A 263 18.72 -3.72 2.19
N GLY A 264 19.35 -3.28 3.28
CA GLY A 264 20.60 -2.52 3.27
C GLY A 264 21.10 -2.20 4.66
N GLU A 265 20.60 -2.90 5.72
CA GLU A 265 21.02 -2.66 7.09
C GLU A 265 22.53 -2.79 7.23
N ALA A 266 23.18 -1.71 7.72
CA ALA A 266 24.62 -1.58 7.90
C ALA A 266 25.47 -1.84 6.63
N GLN A 267 24.86 -1.80 5.42
CA GLN A 267 25.53 -2.01 4.15
C GLN A 267 25.76 -0.68 3.41
N ALA A 268 26.79 -0.65 2.57
CA ALA A 268 27.08 0.50 1.72
C ALA A 268 26.05 0.64 0.58
N ASP A 269 25.49 -0.47 0.12
CA ASP A 269 24.55 -0.55 -0.99
C ASP A 269 23.28 -1.27 -0.56
N ASN A 270 22.14 -0.87 -1.12
CA ASN A 270 20.90 -1.62 -0.95
C ASN A 270 20.83 -2.78 -1.96
N VAL A 271 20.25 -3.89 -1.53
CA VAL A 271 19.98 -5.09 -2.34
C VAL A 271 18.47 -5.33 -2.39
N ALA A 272 17.97 -5.79 -3.54
CA ALA A 272 16.60 -6.23 -3.70
C ALA A 272 16.49 -7.71 -4.06
N VAL A 273 15.55 -8.44 -3.48
CA VAL A 273 15.08 -9.72 -4.02
C VAL A 273 13.90 -9.41 -4.93
N LEU A 274 14.02 -9.80 -6.22
CA LEU A 274 13.09 -9.42 -7.28
C LEU A 274 12.43 -10.64 -7.90
N TRP A 275 11.12 -10.56 -8.17
CA TRP A 275 10.43 -11.48 -9.07
C TRP A 275 9.92 -10.71 -10.29
N PRO A 276 10.30 -11.12 -11.52
CA PRO A 276 9.83 -10.46 -12.73
C PRO A 276 8.38 -10.82 -13.04
N ARG A 277 7.67 -9.93 -13.73
CA ARG A 277 6.31 -10.17 -14.22
C ARG A 277 6.26 -11.24 -15.31
N ARG A 278 7.33 -11.33 -16.10
CA ARG A 278 7.55 -12.39 -17.06
C ARG A 278 8.70 -13.27 -16.55
N PRO A 279 8.44 -14.53 -16.22
CA PRO A 279 9.47 -15.42 -15.68
C PRO A 279 10.66 -15.66 -16.62
N ASP A 280 10.47 -15.49 -17.92
CA ASP A 280 11.47 -15.63 -18.98
C ASP A 280 12.35 -14.38 -19.20
N SER A 281 12.07 -13.27 -18.50
CA SER A 281 12.91 -12.08 -18.54
C SER A 281 14.32 -12.41 -18.05
N ASP A 282 15.33 -11.98 -18.78
CA ASP A 282 16.73 -12.19 -18.38
C ASP A 282 17.18 -11.19 -17.29
N ASP A 283 18.34 -11.48 -16.72
CA ASP A 283 18.90 -10.64 -15.66
C ASP A 283 19.40 -9.28 -16.17
N ALA A 284 19.76 -9.19 -17.45
CA ALA A 284 20.13 -7.92 -18.08
C ALA A 284 18.94 -6.96 -18.15
N ALA A 285 17.75 -7.49 -18.47
CA ALA A 285 16.51 -6.70 -18.44
C ALA A 285 16.15 -6.24 -17.02
N LEU A 286 16.34 -7.10 -16.00
CA LEU A 286 16.15 -6.72 -14.60
C LEU A 286 17.13 -5.64 -14.16
N ALA A 287 18.40 -5.76 -14.53
CA ALA A 287 19.43 -4.77 -14.26
C ALA A 287 19.11 -3.41 -14.90
N LYS A 288 18.63 -3.42 -16.14
CA LYS A 288 18.19 -2.21 -16.84
C LYS A 288 16.99 -1.57 -16.12
N ALA A 289 15.99 -2.38 -15.74
CA ALA A 289 14.82 -1.90 -14.98
C ALA A 289 15.23 -1.22 -13.66
N LEU A 290 16.16 -1.83 -12.91
CA LEU A 290 16.70 -1.22 -11.70
C LEU A 290 17.42 0.10 -11.98
N SER A 291 18.21 0.18 -13.05
CA SER A 291 18.91 1.41 -13.44
C SER A 291 17.91 2.54 -13.76
N GLU A 292 16.83 2.22 -14.47
CA GLU A 292 15.78 3.17 -14.81
C GLU A 292 15.07 3.70 -13.56
N VAL A 293 14.70 2.83 -12.61
CA VAL A 293 14.07 3.24 -11.35
C VAL A 293 15.05 4.03 -10.48
N ASN A 294 16.30 3.60 -10.39
CA ASN A 294 17.35 4.26 -9.61
C ASN A 294 17.62 5.70 -10.06
N ALA A 295 17.34 6.04 -11.32
CA ALA A 295 17.49 7.40 -11.82
C ALA A 295 16.58 8.41 -11.09
N GLY A 296 15.42 7.96 -10.60
CA GLY A 296 14.48 8.75 -9.80
C GLY A 296 14.72 8.72 -8.29
N LEU A 297 15.62 7.85 -7.81
CA LEU A 297 15.89 7.69 -6.38
C LEU A 297 17.15 8.46 -5.96
N PRO A 298 17.14 9.05 -4.74
CA PRO A 298 18.36 9.62 -4.16
C PRO A 298 19.41 8.51 -3.96
N ASP A 299 20.67 8.89 -3.96
CA ASP A 299 21.82 7.99 -3.94
C ASP A 299 21.75 6.90 -2.85
N TYR A 300 21.41 7.28 -1.61
CA TYR A 300 21.30 6.39 -0.47
C TYR A 300 20.16 5.37 -0.54
N ALA A 301 19.17 5.60 -1.38
CA ALA A 301 18.00 4.74 -1.55
C ALA A 301 18.10 3.83 -2.79
N ARG A 302 19.09 4.07 -3.66
CA ARG A 302 19.31 3.26 -4.87
C ARG A 302 19.60 1.82 -4.54
N VAL A 303 19.08 0.93 -5.38
CA VAL A 303 19.31 -0.52 -5.31
C VAL A 303 20.44 -0.86 -6.25
N ALA A 304 21.63 -1.12 -5.71
CA ALA A 304 22.84 -1.42 -6.53
C ALA A 304 22.99 -2.90 -6.84
N ARG A 305 22.26 -3.78 -6.17
CA ARG A 305 22.37 -5.24 -6.26
C ARG A 305 20.99 -5.86 -6.29
N PHE A 306 20.85 -7.00 -6.96
CA PHE A 306 19.63 -7.79 -6.82
C PHE A 306 19.91 -9.29 -6.79
N VAL A 307 18.99 -9.98 -6.18
CA VAL A 307 18.85 -11.43 -6.21
C VAL A 307 17.56 -11.74 -6.94
N ARG A 308 17.62 -12.53 -7.98
CA ARG A 308 16.42 -13.03 -8.63
C ARG A 308 15.78 -14.09 -7.76
N ALA A 309 14.50 -13.96 -7.45
CA ALA A 309 13.74 -14.99 -6.77
C ALA A 309 13.56 -16.20 -7.70
N ASP A 310 13.57 -17.39 -7.14
CA ASP A 310 13.37 -18.66 -7.84
C ASP A 310 11.90 -18.93 -8.19
N ALA A 311 10.97 -18.30 -7.45
CA ALA A 311 9.54 -18.38 -7.64
C ALA A 311 8.86 -17.10 -7.13
N PRO A 312 7.61 -16.83 -7.55
CA PRO A 312 6.85 -15.70 -6.98
C PRO A 312 6.60 -15.94 -5.49
N PHE A 313 6.73 -14.87 -4.70
CA PHE A 313 6.35 -14.92 -3.29
C PHE A 313 4.86 -15.23 -3.17
N ASN A 314 4.50 -16.14 -2.29
CA ASN A 314 3.12 -16.54 -2.10
C ASN A 314 2.79 -16.83 -0.62
N ALA A 315 1.49 -16.87 -0.31
CA ALA A 315 1.01 -17.08 1.05
C ALA A 315 1.13 -18.55 1.50
N ARG A 316 1.13 -19.52 0.57
CA ARG A 316 1.24 -20.95 0.88
C ARG A 316 2.61 -21.29 1.46
N GLU A 317 3.66 -20.67 0.94
CA GLU A 317 5.04 -20.82 1.41
C GLU A 317 5.35 -19.88 2.59
N GLY A 318 4.38 -19.12 3.04
CA GLY A 318 4.55 -18.19 4.15
C GLY A 318 5.37 -16.94 3.81
N LEU A 319 5.62 -16.64 2.52
CA LEU A 319 6.38 -15.46 2.08
C LEU A 319 5.50 -14.22 1.95
N LEU A 320 4.18 -14.39 1.80
CA LEU A 320 3.20 -13.31 1.85
C LEU A 320 2.23 -13.53 3.01
N THR A 321 1.62 -12.44 3.46
CA THR A 321 0.42 -12.49 4.31
C THR A 321 -0.80 -12.87 3.46
N ALA A 322 -1.94 -13.21 4.10
CA ALA A 322 -3.20 -13.47 3.40
C ALA A 322 -3.65 -12.29 2.50
N ASN A 323 -3.25 -11.06 2.86
CA ASN A 323 -3.56 -9.84 2.11
C ASN A 323 -2.45 -9.47 1.09
N GLY A 324 -1.55 -10.39 0.76
CA GLY A 324 -0.52 -10.23 -0.27
C GLY A 324 0.68 -9.35 0.14
N ARG A 325 0.82 -8.98 1.42
CA ARG A 325 1.98 -8.18 1.88
C ARG A 325 3.21 -9.07 2.10
N PRO A 326 4.43 -8.64 1.70
CA PRO A 326 5.66 -9.38 1.95
C PRO A 326 5.91 -9.64 3.44
N ARG A 327 6.26 -10.86 3.78
CA ARG A 327 6.77 -11.23 5.11
C ARG A 327 8.29 -11.16 5.06
N ARG A 328 8.81 -9.95 5.30
CA ARG A 328 10.22 -9.59 5.12
C ARG A 328 11.19 -10.58 5.73
N ASP A 329 10.96 -10.92 7.02
CA ASP A 329 11.85 -11.84 7.74
C ASP A 329 11.89 -13.24 7.09
N ALA A 330 10.75 -13.73 6.62
CA ALA A 330 10.67 -15.03 5.95
C ALA A 330 11.35 -15.01 4.57
N ILE A 331 11.18 -13.93 3.81
CA ILE A 331 11.83 -13.76 2.50
C ILE A 331 13.34 -13.60 2.70
N LEU A 332 13.78 -12.78 3.67
CA LEU A 332 15.19 -12.63 3.96
C LEU A 332 15.82 -13.95 4.37
N ALA A 333 15.20 -14.71 5.30
CA ALA A 333 15.69 -16.02 5.72
C ALA A 333 15.87 -16.99 4.53
N ARG A 334 14.93 -17.00 3.58
CA ARG A 334 15.02 -17.84 2.37
C ARG A 334 16.16 -17.44 1.45
N TYR A 335 16.39 -16.15 1.25
CA TYR A 335 17.37 -15.62 0.29
C TYR A 335 18.67 -15.12 0.94
N GLN A 336 18.85 -15.26 2.27
CA GLN A 336 19.99 -14.72 3.02
C GLN A 336 21.33 -15.07 2.39
N SER A 337 21.55 -16.35 2.09
CA SER A 337 22.82 -16.80 1.48
C SER A 337 23.11 -16.16 0.10
N ALA A 338 22.06 -15.86 -0.66
CA ALA A 338 22.19 -15.20 -1.95
C ALA A 338 22.46 -13.69 -1.78
N VAL A 339 21.77 -13.07 -0.84
CA VAL A 339 21.99 -11.68 -0.46
C VAL A 339 23.43 -11.49 0.03
N ASP A 340 23.92 -12.34 0.93
CA ASP A 340 25.29 -12.27 1.46
C ASP A 340 26.33 -12.46 0.34
N ARG A 341 26.10 -13.39 -0.60
CA ARG A 341 26.98 -13.56 -1.77
C ARG A 341 27.01 -12.32 -2.65
N SER A 342 25.87 -11.65 -2.84
CA SER A 342 25.80 -10.44 -3.67
C SER A 342 26.68 -9.31 -3.13
N TYR A 343 26.84 -9.20 -1.81
CA TYR A 343 27.73 -8.19 -1.18
C TYR A 343 29.22 -8.50 -1.33
N ARG A 344 29.60 -9.75 -1.61
CA ARG A 344 31.02 -10.13 -1.82
C ARG A 344 31.50 -9.82 -3.24
N LEU A 345 30.62 -9.46 -4.14
CA LEU A 345 30.95 -9.12 -5.53
C LEU A 345 31.02 -7.60 -5.70
N PRO A 346 31.80 -7.08 -6.68
CA PRO A 346 31.77 -5.66 -6.99
C PRO A 346 30.35 -5.18 -7.24
N ALA A 347 30.01 -3.96 -6.80
CA ALA A 347 28.73 -3.32 -7.08
C ALA A 347 28.70 -2.91 -8.57
N THR A 348 28.46 -3.86 -9.41
CA THR A 348 27.84 -3.68 -10.71
C THR A 348 26.44 -4.21 -10.51
N VAL A 349 25.41 -3.70 -11.21
CA VAL A 349 24.08 -4.31 -11.15
C VAL A 349 24.22 -5.80 -11.43
N VAL A 350 24.45 -6.58 -10.36
CA VAL A 350 24.85 -7.99 -10.50
C VAL A 350 23.63 -8.84 -10.29
N SER A 351 23.20 -9.46 -11.37
CA SER A 351 22.37 -10.66 -11.31
C SER A 351 23.22 -11.85 -10.89
N GLN A 352 22.73 -12.66 -9.97
CA GLN A 352 23.14 -14.04 -9.87
C GLN A 352 21.90 -14.91 -10.01
N GLY A 353 21.74 -15.47 -11.20
CA GLY A 353 20.96 -16.67 -11.41
C GLY A 353 21.57 -17.76 -10.51
N ILE A 354 20.83 -18.24 -9.54
CA ILE A 354 21.19 -19.43 -8.79
C ILE A 354 20.53 -20.57 -9.53
N SER A 355 21.33 -21.31 -10.30
CA SER A 355 20.99 -22.72 -10.55
C SER A 355 21.19 -23.49 -9.27
N PRO A 356 20.33 -24.50 -8.98
CA PRO A 356 20.20 -25.22 -7.73
C PRO A 356 21.50 -25.88 -7.26
#